data_a00295cfd13d021bda33e1d579e392b3
#
_entry.id   a00295cfd13d021bda33e1d579e392b3
#
_cell.length_a   1.000
_cell.length_b   1.000
_cell.length_c   1.000
_cell.angle_alpha   90.00
_cell.angle_beta   90.00
_cell.angle_gamma   90.00
#
_symmetry.space_group_name_H-M   'P 1'
#
loop_
_entity.id
_entity.type
_entity.pdbx_description
1 polymer ?
#
loop_
_entity_poly.entity_id
_entity_poly.type
_entity_poly.pdbx_seq_one_letter_code
_entity_poly.pdbx_strand_id
1 'polypeptide(L)'
;RSCWTNGINHSGGVCQMNTGQSLAGRPSLGAWVNYGLGTENENLPAFVVMTDTKATPTNGPRNWSAGFMPAAYQGMHIHPGAEPFRHLNLPKGVTPGMHRRKLEILQRLNRGHQASRSHQSELEARIRSYELAYRMQAEAPELVDLSRETEATKQLYGFGNKDTEPFGRCCLLARRMVERGVRFVQIYHGAGSKWDSHS
;
A
#
# COMPACT_ATOMS: atom_id res chain seq x y z
N ARG A 1 18.99 -15.91 -12.42
CA ARG A 1 19.60 -17.23 -12.07
C ARG A 1 20.35 -17.19 -10.72
N SER A 2 20.47 -16.02 -10.07
CA SER A 2 21.20 -15.87 -8.79
C SER A 2 20.29 -15.88 -7.56
N CYS A 3 18.97 -15.80 -7.74
CA CYS A 3 18.03 -15.87 -6.63
C CYS A 3 17.77 -17.33 -6.27
N TRP A 4 17.90 -17.62 -4.97
CA TRP A 4 17.73 -18.95 -4.40
C TRP A 4 16.88 -18.88 -3.13
N THR A 5 16.13 -19.93 -2.84
CA THR A 5 15.26 -20.01 -1.67
C THR A 5 15.33 -21.39 -1.02
N ASN A 6 15.19 -21.43 0.30
CA ASN A 6 14.96 -22.65 1.09
C ASN A 6 13.46 -23.08 1.06
N GLY A 7 12.59 -22.26 0.46
CA GLY A 7 11.17 -22.56 0.35
C GLY A 7 10.94 -23.75 -0.59
N ILE A 8 10.33 -24.81 -0.09
CA ILE A 8 10.02 -26.02 -0.88
C ILE A 8 8.87 -25.77 -1.86
N ASN A 9 8.10 -24.70 -1.63
CA ASN A 9 6.94 -24.31 -2.44
C ASN A 9 6.87 -22.80 -2.60
N HIS A 10 5.91 -22.33 -3.43
CA HIS A 10 5.69 -20.91 -3.69
C HIS A 10 5.52 -20.07 -2.41
N SER A 11 4.82 -20.61 -1.40
CA SER A 11 4.57 -19.89 -0.15
C SER A 11 5.87 -19.52 0.56
N GLY A 12 6.76 -20.49 0.76
CA GLY A 12 8.07 -20.26 1.39
C GLY A 12 8.96 -19.35 0.55
N GLY A 13 9.02 -19.55 -0.76
CA GLY A 13 9.83 -18.74 -1.68
C GLY A 13 9.38 -17.27 -1.73
N VAL A 14 8.09 -17.03 -1.87
CA VAL A 14 7.52 -15.68 -1.88
C VAL A 14 7.72 -14.99 -0.53
N CYS A 15 7.53 -15.71 0.58
CA CYS A 15 7.78 -15.17 1.91
C CYS A 15 9.25 -14.76 2.07
N GLN A 16 10.20 -15.63 1.68
CA GLN A 16 11.64 -15.36 1.78
C GLN A 16 12.06 -14.17 0.93
N MET A 17 11.52 -14.01 -0.28
CA MET A 17 11.81 -12.87 -1.14
C MET A 17 11.40 -11.54 -0.49
N ASN A 18 10.29 -11.52 0.23
CA ASN A 18 9.73 -10.29 0.81
C ASN A 18 10.24 -9.98 2.23
N THR A 19 10.65 -11.01 2.99
CA THR A 19 10.94 -10.88 4.44
C THR A 19 12.32 -11.41 4.84
N GLY A 20 13.03 -12.05 3.90
CA GLY A 20 14.32 -12.72 4.17
C GLY A 20 14.19 -14.10 4.86
N GLN A 21 12.94 -14.58 5.09
CA GLN A 21 12.70 -15.88 5.74
C GLN A 21 11.56 -16.63 5.05
N SER A 22 11.68 -17.96 4.97
CA SER A 22 10.63 -18.81 4.37
C SER A 22 9.39 -18.96 5.24
N LEU A 23 9.46 -18.59 6.52
CA LEU A 23 8.33 -18.57 7.45
C LEU A 23 7.87 -17.14 7.71
N ALA A 24 6.54 -16.97 7.78
CA ALA A 24 5.93 -15.68 8.09
C ALA A 24 6.22 -15.23 9.54
N GLY A 25 6.11 -13.91 9.79
CA GLY A 25 6.29 -13.31 11.11
C GLY A 25 7.41 -12.27 11.18
N ARG A 26 8.25 -12.19 10.14
CA ARG A 26 9.24 -11.12 10.02
C ARG A 26 8.71 -9.94 9.23
N PRO A 27 9.21 -8.72 9.51
CA PRO A 27 8.85 -7.54 8.73
C PRO A 27 9.29 -7.69 7.27
N SER A 28 8.45 -7.20 6.37
CA SER A 28 8.79 -7.09 4.95
C SER A 28 9.85 -6.02 4.70
N LEU A 29 10.51 -6.08 3.53
CA LEU A 29 11.51 -5.09 3.13
C LEU A 29 10.94 -3.65 3.22
N GLY A 30 9.71 -3.42 2.71
CA GLY A 30 9.08 -2.11 2.78
C GLY A 30 8.78 -1.66 4.22
N ALA A 31 8.46 -2.58 5.13
CA ALA A 31 8.29 -2.27 6.56
C ALA A 31 9.62 -1.82 7.20
N TRP A 32 10.74 -2.47 6.88
CA TRP A 32 12.08 -2.07 7.33
C TRP A 32 12.47 -0.69 6.79
N VAL A 33 12.23 -0.44 5.49
CA VAL A 33 12.52 0.85 4.87
C VAL A 33 11.70 1.96 5.53
N ASN A 34 10.40 1.73 5.75
CA ASN A 34 9.53 2.69 6.42
C ASN A 34 9.96 2.94 7.89
N TYR A 35 10.35 1.89 8.61
CA TYR A 35 10.85 2.02 9.99
C TYR A 35 12.15 2.82 10.07
N GLY A 36 13.12 2.53 9.19
CA GLY A 36 14.45 3.14 9.25
C GLY A 36 14.53 4.54 8.65
N LEU A 37 13.77 4.82 7.60
CA LEU A 37 13.86 6.08 6.85
C LEU A 37 12.63 6.99 7.02
N GLY A 38 11.53 6.47 7.55
CA GLY A 38 10.28 7.22 7.68
C GLY A 38 9.65 7.59 6.34
N THR A 39 8.89 8.67 6.33
CA THR A 39 8.22 9.21 5.14
C THR A 39 8.64 10.64 4.88
N GLU A 40 8.65 11.05 3.61
CA GLU A 40 8.85 12.45 3.19
C GLU A 40 7.51 13.17 2.97
N ASN A 41 6.41 12.42 2.91
CA ASN A 41 5.06 12.96 2.74
C ASN A 41 4.13 12.38 3.82
N GLU A 42 3.62 13.25 4.69
CA GLU A 42 2.69 12.85 5.75
C GLU A 42 1.25 12.62 5.27
N ASN A 43 0.93 13.03 4.04
CA ASN A 43 -0.41 12.94 3.47
C ASN A 43 -0.63 11.68 2.62
N LEU A 44 0.43 10.91 2.38
CA LEU A 44 0.39 9.65 1.67
C LEU A 44 1.01 8.52 2.51
N PRO A 45 0.63 7.25 2.26
CA PRO A 45 1.26 6.12 2.94
C PRO A 45 2.75 6.05 2.60
N ALA A 46 3.59 5.79 3.59
CA ALA A 46 5.03 5.64 3.34
C ALA A 46 5.39 4.34 2.58
N PHE A 47 4.58 3.30 2.76
CA PHE A 47 4.74 2.01 2.08
C PHE A 47 3.43 1.60 1.40
N VAL A 48 3.44 1.54 0.07
CA VAL A 48 2.30 1.17 -0.77
C VAL A 48 2.56 -0.15 -1.47
N VAL A 49 1.53 -0.99 -1.53
CA VAL A 49 1.55 -2.27 -2.25
C VAL A 49 0.46 -2.26 -3.30
N MET A 50 0.79 -2.66 -4.51
CA MET A 50 -0.16 -2.78 -5.62
C MET A 50 -0.13 -4.19 -6.21
N THR A 51 -1.29 -4.63 -6.70
CA THR A 51 -1.43 -5.83 -7.51
C THR A 51 -2.08 -5.45 -8.84
N ASP A 52 -1.57 -5.95 -9.94
CA ASP A 52 -2.12 -5.68 -11.29
C ASP A 52 -3.41 -6.45 -11.58
N THR A 53 -3.76 -7.39 -10.72
CA THR A 53 -4.98 -8.21 -10.79
C THR A 53 -5.79 -8.10 -9.50
N LYS A 54 -7.04 -8.56 -9.54
CA LYS A 54 -7.88 -8.63 -8.33
C LYS A 54 -7.41 -9.70 -7.34
N ALA A 55 -6.63 -10.67 -7.78
CA ALA A 55 -6.09 -11.72 -6.93
C ALA A 55 -4.82 -11.24 -6.24
N THR A 56 -4.63 -11.64 -5.00
CA THR A 56 -3.40 -11.39 -4.25
C THR A 56 -2.35 -12.46 -4.54
N PRO A 57 -1.05 -12.16 -4.40
CA PRO A 57 -0.01 -13.17 -4.49
C PRO A 57 -0.14 -14.20 -3.38
N THR A 58 0.51 -15.34 -3.54
CA THR A 58 0.61 -16.36 -2.48
C THR A 58 1.03 -15.72 -1.17
N ASN A 59 0.43 -16.11 -0.06
CA ASN A 59 0.55 -15.53 1.30
C ASN A 59 -0.17 -14.17 1.50
N GLY A 60 -0.65 -13.52 0.45
CA GLY A 60 -1.40 -12.27 0.57
C GLY A 60 -0.70 -11.23 1.45
N PRO A 61 -1.43 -10.62 2.42
CA PRO A 61 -0.91 -9.56 3.27
C PRO A 61 0.33 -9.89 4.11
N ARG A 62 0.66 -11.16 4.31
CA ARG A 62 1.88 -11.57 5.01
C ARG A 62 3.15 -11.09 4.31
N ASN A 63 3.10 -10.92 2.99
CA ASN A 63 4.25 -10.47 2.19
C ASN A 63 4.61 -9.00 2.40
N TRP A 64 3.71 -8.18 2.94
CA TRP A 64 3.94 -6.75 3.23
C TRP A 64 3.58 -6.38 4.66
N SER A 65 3.59 -7.36 5.55
CA SER A 65 3.30 -7.15 6.97
C SER A 65 4.45 -6.47 7.69
N ALA A 66 4.12 -5.85 8.82
CA ALA A 66 5.11 -5.32 9.76
C ALA A 66 5.77 -6.43 10.60
N GLY A 67 5.29 -7.68 10.54
CA GLY A 67 5.82 -8.79 11.33
C GLY A 67 5.78 -8.49 12.84
N PHE A 68 6.93 -8.52 13.50
CA PHE A 68 7.08 -8.18 14.92
C PHE A 68 7.19 -6.67 15.20
N MET A 69 7.27 -5.83 14.14
CA MET A 69 7.26 -4.37 14.30
C MET A 69 5.86 -3.85 14.57
N PRO A 70 5.71 -2.60 15.08
CA PRO A 70 4.40 -1.96 15.17
C PRO A 70 3.66 -1.97 13.84
N ALA A 71 2.36 -2.25 13.88
CA ALA A 71 1.52 -2.40 12.69
C ALA A 71 1.45 -1.14 11.81
N ALA A 72 1.86 0.03 12.33
CA ALA A 72 1.96 1.28 11.58
C ALA A 72 2.95 1.23 10.40
N TYR A 73 3.87 0.27 10.40
CA TYR A 73 4.89 0.13 9.34
C TYR A 73 4.51 -0.85 8.23
N GLN A 74 3.36 -1.51 8.33
CA GLN A 74 2.91 -2.42 7.27
C GLN A 74 2.52 -1.68 6.00
N GLY A 75 2.61 -2.37 4.85
CA GLY A 75 2.23 -1.82 3.56
C GLY A 75 0.70 -1.61 3.43
N MET A 76 0.30 -0.49 2.87
CA MET A 76 -1.07 -0.23 2.47
C MET A 76 -1.32 -0.82 1.09
N HIS A 77 -2.20 -1.82 1.00
CA HIS A 77 -2.57 -2.44 -0.26
C HIS A 77 -3.65 -1.62 -0.96
N ILE A 78 -3.40 -1.26 -2.22
CA ILE A 78 -4.34 -0.57 -3.09
C ILE A 78 -4.50 -1.33 -4.41
N HIS A 79 -5.65 -1.17 -5.04
CA HIS A 79 -5.93 -1.72 -6.37
C HIS A 79 -5.87 -0.60 -7.41
N PRO A 80 -5.02 -0.68 -8.43
CA PRO A 80 -4.84 0.38 -9.44
C PRO A 80 -5.98 0.40 -10.48
N GLY A 81 -7.23 0.29 -10.04
CA GLY A 81 -8.43 0.44 -10.86
C GLY A 81 -8.84 1.89 -11.07
N ALA A 82 -10.10 2.12 -11.42
CA ALA A 82 -10.66 3.47 -11.56
C ALA A 82 -10.65 4.25 -10.23
N GLU A 83 -10.78 3.55 -9.11
CA GLU A 83 -10.73 4.11 -7.76
C GLU A 83 -9.68 3.35 -6.91
N PRO A 84 -8.37 3.66 -7.06
CA PRO A 84 -7.32 2.99 -6.30
C PRO A 84 -7.48 3.15 -4.78
N PHE A 85 -7.95 4.31 -4.36
CA PHE A 85 -8.29 4.63 -2.97
C PHE A 85 -9.81 4.74 -2.83
N ARG A 86 -10.40 3.78 -2.15
CA ARG A 86 -11.85 3.76 -1.91
C ARG A 86 -12.25 4.76 -0.83
N HIS A 87 -13.45 5.32 -0.97
CA HIS A 87 -14.07 6.18 0.05
C HIS A 87 -13.29 7.46 0.39
N LEU A 88 -12.52 8.01 -0.53
CA LEU A 88 -11.86 9.31 -0.35
C LEU A 88 -12.86 10.48 -0.37
N ASN A 89 -13.96 10.33 -1.09
CA ASN A 89 -14.98 11.38 -1.18
C ASN A 89 -15.79 11.45 0.10
N LEU A 90 -16.14 12.66 0.51
CA LEU A 90 -17.04 12.87 1.65
C LEU A 90 -18.43 12.26 1.35
N PRO A 91 -19.06 11.63 2.35
CA PRO A 91 -20.44 11.16 2.21
C PRO A 91 -21.40 12.30 1.85
N LYS A 92 -22.47 11.97 1.13
CA LYS A 92 -23.48 12.94 0.73
C LYS A 92 -24.03 13.68 1.95
N GLY A 93 -24.05 15.01 1.91
CA GLY A 93 -24.53 15.86 3.00
C GLY A 93 -23.51 16.17 4.11
N VAL A 94 -22.29 15.64 4.02
CA VAL A 94 -21.21 15.95 4.97
C VAL A 94 -20.32 17.03 4.39
N THR A 95 -20.23 18.17 5.08
CA THR A 95 -19.31 19.26 4.69
C THR A 95 -17.89 18.97 5.24
N PRO A 96 -16.81 19.54 4.64
CA PRO A 96 -15.46 19.43 5.18
C PRO A 96 -15.35 19.87 6.63
N GLY A 97 -16.06 20.93 7.03
CA GLY A 97 -16.09 21.40 8.42
C GLY A 97 -16.74 20.40 9.39
N MET A 98 -17.85 19.78 9.00
CA MET A 98 -18.50 18.72 9.79
C MET A 98 -17.57 17.50 9.93
N HIS A 99 -16.89 17.12 8.85
CA HIS A 99 -15.95 16.00 8.86
C HIS A 99 -14.78 16.26 9.80
N ARG A 100 -14.16 17.46 9.72
CA ARG A 100 -13.08 17.88 10.61
C ARG A 100 -13.49 17.81 12.09
N ARG A 101 -14.64 18.40 12.45
CA ARG A 101 -15.15 18.36 13.84
C ARG A 101 -15.36 16.93 14.34
N LYS A 102 -15.92 16.06 13.49
CA LYS A 102 -16.08 14.64 13.82
C LYS A 102 -14.74 13.96 14.12
N LEU A 103 -13.72 14.22 13.31
CA LEU A 103 -12.38 13.68 13.53
C LEU A 103 -11.73 14.22 14.81
N GLU A 104 -11.87 15.50 15.12
CA GLU A 104 -11.36 16.09 16.36
C GLU A 104 -11.99 15.44 17.62
N ILE A 105 -13.30 15.15 17.57
CA ILE A 105 -13.98 14.43 18.65
C ILE A 105 -13.44 13.00 18.77
N LEU A 106 -13.32 12.28 17.65
CA LEU A 106 -12.79 10.92 17.61
C LEU A 106 -11.34 10.87 18.12
N GLN A 107 -10.49 11.84 17.77
CA GLN A 107 -9.12 11.93 18.27
C GLN A 107 -9.06 12.11 19.79
N ARG A 108 -9.95 12.93 20.37
CA ARG A 108 -10.02 13.07 21.84
C ARG A 108 -10.42 11.76 22.52
N LEU A 109 -11.44 11.07 21.99
CA LEU A 109 -11.87 9.78 22.50
C LEU A 109 -10.76 8.72 22.36
N ASN A 110 -10.09 8.68 21.20
CA ASN A 110 -9.00 7.76 20.94
C ASN A 110 -7.82 7.98 21.87
N ARG A 111 -7.42 9.24 22.13
CA ARG A 111 -6.33 9.55 23.09
C ARG A 111 -6.67 9.07 24.51
N GLY A 112 -7.90 9.29 24.98
CA GLY A 112 -8.35 8.79 26.28
C GLY A 112 -8.33 7.25 26.33
N HIS A 113 -8.75 6.60 25.27
CA HIS A 113 -8.75 5.15 25.16
C HIS A 113 -7.32 4.55 25.09
N GLN A 114 -6.43 5.21 24.35
CA GLN A 114 -5.04 4.80 24.18
C GLN A 114 -4.21 4.98 25.46
N ALA A 115 -4.49 6.02 26.25
CA ALA A 115 -3.76 6.28 27.49
C ALA A 115 -3.79 5.11 28.47
N SER A 116 -4.89 4.33 28.48
CA SER A 116 -5.04 3.12 29.31
C SER A 116 -4.54 1.84 28.61
N ARG A 117 -4.06 1.92 27.34
CA ARG A 117 -3.70 0.77 26.48
C ARG A 117 -2.46 1.03 25.65
N SER A 118 -1.46 1.69 26.20
CA SER A 118 -0.21 2.09 25.53
C SER A 118 0.60 0.93 24.92
N HIS A 119 0.35 -0.31 25.38
CA HIS A 119 1.00 -1.52 24.87
C HIS A 119 0.34 -2.12 23.61
N GLN A 120 -0.79 -1.56 23.14
CA GLN A 120 -1.52 -2.06 21.96
C GLN A 120 -1.12 -1.28 20.69
N SER A 121 -0.04 -1.70 20.04
CA SER A 121 0.46 -1.06 18.80
C SER A 121 -0.55 -1.09 17.62
N GLU A 122 -1.44 -2.08 17.60
CA GLU A 122 -2.51 -2.18 16.57
C GLU A 122 -3.57 -1.10 16.73
N LEU A 123 -3.88 -0.69 17.98
CA LEU A 123 -4.79 0.42 18.23
C LEU A 123 -4.19 1.74 17.70
N GLU A 124 -2.92 1.98 17.98
CA GLU A 124 -2.20 3.16 17.49
C GLU A 124 -2.15 3.17 15.95
N ALA A 125 -1.81 2.03 15.33
CA ALA A 125 -1.79 1.91 13.88
C ALA A 125 -3.16 2.19 13.24
N ARG A 126 -4.25 1.75 13.87
CA ARG A 126 -5.61 2.02 13.41
C ARG A 126 -5.95 3.51 13.50
N ILE A 127 -5.60 4.17 14.60
CA ILE A 127 -5.80 5.61 14.76
C ILE A 127 -5.04 6.37 13.67
N ARG A 128 -3.76 6.08 13.48
CA ARG A 128 -2.93 6.68 12.42
C ARG A 128 -3.49 6.43 11.01
N SER A 129 -4.06 5.25 10.75
CA SER A 129 -4.69 4.95 9.46
C SER A 129 -5.91 5.84 9.18
N TYR A 130 -6.74 6.13 10.16
CA TYR A 130 -7.87 7.05 9.99
C TYR A 130 -7.42 8.51 9.77
N GLU A 131 -6.39 8.95 10.49
CA GLU A 131 -5.80 10.27 10.31
C GLU A 131 -5.16 10.42 8.93
N LEU A 132 -4.43 9.40 8.49
CA LEU A 132 -3.86 9.35 7.15
C LEU A 132 -4.94 9.37 6.08
N ALA A 133 -6.00 8.56 6.21
CA ALA A 133 -7.10 8.53 5.25
C ALA A 133 -7.76 9.91 5.09
N TYR A 134 -7.85 10.70 6.17
CA TYR A 134 -8.33 12.07 6.08
C TYR A 134 -7.37 12.99 5.30
N ARG A 135 -6.05 12.92 5.60
CA ARG A 135 -5.06 13.73 4.88
C ARG A 135 -4.96 13.35 3.40
N MET A 136 -5.11 12.07 3.08
CA MET A 136 -5.15 11.57 1.69
C MET A 136 -6.26 12.16 0.85
N GLN A 137 -7.36 12.64 1.44
CA GLN A 137 -8.46 13.27 0.70
C GLN A 137 -8.01 14.49 -0.11
N ALA A 138 -6.96 15.16 0.32
CA ALA A 138 -6.40 16.32 -0.38
C ALA A 138 -5.50 15.93 -1.56
N GLU A 139 -4.66 14.92 -1.42
CA GLU A 139 -3.60 14.60 -2.39
C GLU A 139 -3.90 13.38 -3.27
N ALA A 140 -4.57 12.39 -2.74
CA ALA A 140 -4.79 11.15 -3.46
C ALA A 140 -5.63 11.30 -4.76
N PRO A 141 -6.64 12.19 -4.84
CA PRO A 141 -7.38 12.38 -6.10
C PRO A 141 -6.48 12.83 -7.25
N GLU A 142 -5.57 13.78 -7.01
CA GLU A 142 -4.64 14.24 -8.03
C GLU A 142 -3.59 13.18 -8.36
N LEU A 143 -3.13 12.44 -7.38
CA LEU A 143 -2.16 11.34 -7.56
C LEU A 143 -2.68 10.30 -8.55
N VAL A 144 -3.93 9.89 -8.43
CA VAL A 144 -4.52 8.81 -9.25
C VAL A 144 -5.10 9.29 -10.58
N ASP A 145 -5.22 10.59 -10.79
CA ASP A 145 -5.71 11.17 -12.03
C ASP A 145 -4.64 11.06 -13.13
N LEU A 146 -4.72 10.01 -13.93
CA LEU A 146 -3.85 9.77 -15.08
C LEU A 146 -4.28 10.52 -16.34
N SER A 147 -5.35 11.31 -16.32
CA SER A 147 -5.82 12.08 -17.48
C SER A 147 -4.80 13.15 -17.88
N ARG A 148 -4.01 13.64 -16.93
CA ARG A 148 -2.98 14.65 -17.15
C ARG A 148 -1.68 14.12 -17.75
N GLU A 149 -1.51 12.81 -17.83
CA GLU A 149 -0.35 12.20 -18.48
C GLU A 149 -0.46 12.31 -19.99
N THR A 150 0.67 12.59 -20.65
CA THR A 150 0.69 12.66 -22.13
C THR A 150 0.43 11.30 -22.76
N GLU A 151 -0.10 11.29 -23.97
CA GLU A 151 -0.32 10.03 -24.70
C GLU A 151 0.99 9.28 -24.94
N ALA A 152 2.10 9.98 -25.18
CA ALA A 152 3.42 9.37 -25.30
C ALA A 152 3.83 8.66 -24.00
N THR A 153 3.60 9.27 -22.85
CA THR A 153 3.83 8.64 -21.54
C THR A 153 2.96 7.40 -21.38
N LYS A 154 1.66 7.51 -21.66
CA LYS A 154 0.75 6.36 -21.55
C LYS A 154 1.18 5.21 -22.45
N GLN A 155 1.56 5.48 -23.69
CA GLN A 155 2.08 4.47 -24.62
C GLN A 155 3.36 3.81 -24.10
N LEU A 156 4.30 4.59 -23.53
CA LEU A 156 5.53 4.06 -22.92
C LEU A 156 5.23 3.06 -21.81
N TYR A 157 4.16 3.29 -21.03
CA TYR A 157 3.68 2.38 -19.98
C TYR A 157 2.72 1.29 -20.50
N GLY A 158 2.57 1.12 -21.81
CA GLY A 158 1.80 0.05 -22.44
C GLY A 158 0.28 0.22 -22.34
N PHE A 159 -0.21 1.45 -22.20
CA PHE A 159 -1.64 1.75 -22.28
C PHE A 159 -2.17 1.50 -23.68
N GLY A 160 -3.44 1.09 -23.76
CA GLY A 160 -4.10 0.72 -25.01
C GLY A 160 -3.88 -0.74 -25.42
N ASN A 161 -3.03 -1.49 -24.71
CA ASN A 161 -2.87 -2.93 -24.88
C ASN A 161 -3.36 -3.64 -23.61
N LYS A 162 -4.41 -4.46 -23.74
CA LYS A 162 -5.07 -5.19 -22.65
C LYS A 162 -4.13 -6.08 -21.80
N ASP A 163 -3.03 -6.55 -22.40
CA ASP A 163 -2.10 -7.47 -21.74
C ASP A 163 -1.04 -6.71 -20.91
N THR A 164 -0.69 -5.49 -21.30
CA THR A 164 0.35 -4.67 -20.62
C THR A 164 -0.22 -3.55 -19.78
N GLU A 165 -1.38 -2.99 -20.12
CA GLU A 165 -1.96 -1.85 -19.43
C GLU A 165 -2.20 -2.07 -17.94
N PRO A 166 -2.69 -3.22 -17.44
CA PRO A 166 -2.90 -3.40 -15.99
C PRO A 166 -1.63 -3.22 -15.18
N PHE A 167 -0.53 -3.82 -15.64
CA PHE A 167 0.78 -3.67 -14.99
C PHE A 167 1.39 -2.29 -15.23
N GLY A 168 1.31 -1.78 -16.46
CA GLY A 168 1.78 -0.43 -16.81
C GLY A 168 1.10 0.66 -16.00
N ARG A 169 -0.19 0.52 -15.70
CA ARG A 169 -0.93 1.42 -14.81
C ARG A 169 -0.36 1.39 -13.38
N CYS A 170 -0.02 0.21 -12.85
CA CYS A 170 0.67 0.11 -11.56
C CYS A 170 2.01 0.86 -11.59
N CYS A 171 2.81 0.65 -12.63
CA CYS A 171 4.13 1.29 -12.78
C CYS A 171 4.01 2.81 -12.88
N LEU A 172 3.05 3.32 -13.65
CA LEU A 172 2.81 4.75 -13.79
C LEU A 172 2.36 5.39 -12.47
N LEU A 173 1.44 4.74 -11.75
CA LEU A 173 1.02 5.17 -10.42
C LEU A 173 2.18 5.12 -9.42
N ALA A 174 3.02 4.08 -9.45
CA ALA A 174 4.19 3.96 -8.59
C ALA A 174 5.17 5.13 -8.80
N ARG A 175 5.47 5.50 -10.07
CA ARG A 175 6.27 6.67 -10.39
C ARG A 175 5.69 7.93 -9.73
N ARG A 176 4.39 8.20 -9.94
CA ARG A 176 3.72 9.37 -9.38
C ARG A 176 3.72 9.40 -7.85
N MET A 177 3.62 8.22 -7.21
CA MET A 177 3.72 8.09 -5.76
C MET A 177 5.12 8.45 -5.26
N VAL A 178 6.16 7.92 -5.90
CA VAL A 178 7.56 8.22 -5.53
C VAL A 178 7.87 9.71 -5.75
N GLU A 179 7.43 10.30 -6.85
CA GLU A 179 7.57 11.74 -7.14
C GLU A 179 6.90 12.63 -6.06
N ARG A 180 5.91 12.08 -5.32
CA ARG A 180 5.21 12.75 -4.20
C ARG A 180 5.68 12.31 -2.82
N GLY A 181 6.81 11.64 -2.73
CA GLY A 181 7.45 11.31 -1.45
C GLY A 181 6.96 10.02 -0.79
N VAL A 182 6.22 9.14 -1.49
CA VAL A 182 6.00 7.78 -1.01
C VAL A 182 7.33 7.04 -1.00
N ARG A 183 7.74 6.57 0.17
CA ARG A 183 9.10 6.04 0.38
C ARG A 183 9.34 4.71 -0.31
N PHE A 184 8.35 3.83 -0.31
CA PHE A 184 8.50 2.47 -0.87
C PHE A 184 7.21 2.04 -1.57
N VAL A 185 7.33 1.62 -2.83
CA VAL A 185 6.21 1.08 -3.60
C VAL A 185 6.57 -0.32 -4.07
N GLN A 186 5.72 -1.28 -3.76
CA GLN A 186 5.88 -2.68 -4.14
C GLN A 186 4.75 -3.09 -5.09
N ILE A 187 5.10 -3.66 -6.24
CA ILE A 187 4.14 -4.11 -7.24
C ILE A 187 4.25 -5.62 -7.38
N TYR A 188 3.12 -6.32 -7.27
CA TYR A 188 3.01 -7.73 -7.61
C TYR A 188 2.38 -7.88 -8.98
N HIS A 189 3.09 -8.55 -9.88
CA HIS A 189 2.64 -8.82 -11.24
C HIS A 189 2.15 -10.27 -11.37
N GLY A 190 0.91 -10.41 -11.85
CA GLY A 190 0.24 -11.71 -12.00
C GLY A 190 -0.32 -12.24 -10.68
N ALA A 191 -1.31 -13.09 -10.81
CA ALA A 191 -1.96 -13.77 -9.67
C ALA A 191 -1.41 -15.19 -9.50
N GLY A 192 -1.29 -15.63 -8.25
CA GLY A 192 -0.86 -17.01 -7.92
C GLY A 192 0.52 -17.32 -8.48
N SER A 193 0.62 -18.39 -9.25
CA SER A 193 1.86 -18.91 -9.85
C SER A 193 1.94 -18.67 -11.36
N LYS A 194 1.50 -17.51 -11.85
CA LYS A 194 1.45 -17.17 -13.28
C LYS A 194 2.80 -17.40 -14.03
N TRP A 195 3.90 -17.24 -13.31
CA TRP A 195 5.26 -17.42 -13.86
C TRP A 195 5.80 -18.84 -13.71
N ASP A 196 5.04 -19.71 -13.09
CA ASP A 196 5.37 -21.11 -12.89
C ASP A 196 4.77 -21.93 -14.03
N SER A 197 5.58 -22.19 -15.04
CA SER A 197 5.24 -23.10 -16.12
C SER A 197 5.73 -24.50 -15.73
N HIS A 198 4.87 -25.34 -15.23
CA HIS A 198 5.16 -26.75 -14.97
C HIS A 198 5.28 -27.60 -16.27
N SER A 199 5.57 -26.98 -17.41
CA SER A 199 5.80 -27.63 -18.69
C SER A 199 7.31 -27.82 -18.99
#